data_05d9230091a6a87ceadc1c905b9addcd
#
_entry.id   05d9230091a6a87ceadc1c905b9addcd
#
_cell.length_a   1.000
_cell.length_b   1.000
_cell.length_c   1.000
_cell.angle_alpha   90.00
_cell.angle_beta   90.00
_cell.angle_gamma   90.00
#
_symmetry.space_group_name_H-M   'P 1'
#
loop_
_entity.id
_entity.type
_entity.pdbx_description
1 polymer ?
#
loop_
_entity_poly.entity_id
_entity_poly.type
_entity_poly.pdbx_seq_one_letter_code
_entity_poly.pdbx_strand_id
1 'polypeptide(L)'
;MTPEVVVVGSLNRDLRLTVDRIPRSGETVSASGLVRSPGGKGANQAVAAARLGRRVAMVGAVGDDDDGRALRAALVAEGIDVGGVATADRPTGTAVVLWERPESTIVIEAGANAVVDEALVGVHAAAVRDARAVLCQCETPLGALRAVAATATGTTVLNPAPAVPVPREVRDAFRVLVPNRFELATLVGATHEPGSAEEVLAMVRTLDHPGDVVVTLGADGALVVPAGSAPVAVPARAVDAVDTTAAGDSFCAALADGLLHGGDLVESARWAARVAASTTTRHGAVDSLPRATDLAPEGTRIPLHS
;
A
#
# COMPACT_ATOMS: atom_id res chain seq x y z
N MET A 1 5.31 -21.91 -9.43
CA MET A 1 4.29 -21.23 -10.30
C MET A 1 4.65 -19.76 -10.39
N THR A 2 4.56 -19.14 -11.55
CA THR A 2 4.85 -17.72 -11.73
C THR A 2 3.86 -16.87 -10.92
N PRO A 3 4.29 -15.89 -10.10
CA PRO A 3 3.40 -15.01 -9.38
C PRO A 3 2.62 -14.11 -10.36
N GLU A 4 1.36 -13.80 -10.03
CA GLU A 4 0.57 -12.82 -10.78
C GLU A 4 0.88 -11.40 -10.32
N VAL A 5 1.12 -11.24 -9.02
CA VAL A 5 1.46 -9.98 -8.38
C VAL A 5 2.80 -10.11 -7.68
N VAL A 6 3.69 -9.18 -7.93
CA VAL A 6 4.91 -8.99 -7.14
C VAL A 6 4.78 -7.70 -6.35
N VAL A 7 5.05 -7.76 -5.06
CA VAL A 7 5.13 -6.57 -4.22
C VAL A 7 6.59 -6.33 -3.89
N VAL A 8 7.11 -5.16 -4.27
CA VAL A 8 8.44 -4.69 -3.89
C VAL A 8 8.26 -3.61 -2.84
N GLY A 9 8.58 -3.90 -1.58
CA GLY A 9 8.23 -2.98 -0.51
C GLY A 9 8.70 -3.41 0.88
N SER A 10 8.17 -2.71 1.86
CA SER A 10 8.55 -2.81 3.27
C SER A 10 7.90 -3.95 4.01
N LEU A 11 8.62 -4.40 5.05
CA LEU A 11 8.17 -5.33 6.08
C LEU A 11 8.50 -4.71 7.44
N ASN A 12 7.50 -4.42 8.25
CA ASN A 12 7.68 -3.80 9.56
C ASN A 12 7.04 -4.62 10.67
N ARG A 13 7.64 -4.56 11.86
CA ARG A 13 6.95 -4.87 13.09
C ARG A 13 6.23 -3.62 13.57
N ASP A 14 4.91 -3.65 13.62
CA ASP A 14 4.12 -2.55 14.17
C ASP A 14 4.00 -2.71 15.67
N LEU A 15 4.34 -1.65 16.41
CA LEU A 15 4.21 -1.50 17.86
C LEU A 15 3.16 -0.43 18.13
N ARG A 16 1.90 -0.84 18.36
CA ARG A 16 0.81 0.09 18.64
C ARG A 16 0.66 0.28 20.14
N LEU A 17 0.90 1.51 20.61
CA LEU A 17 0.68 1.96 21.97
C LEU A 17 -0.61 2.78 22.03
N THR A 18 -1.58 2.36 22.86
CA THR A 18 -2.78 3.15 23.12
C THR A 18 -2.45 4.17 24.20
N VAL A 19 -2.64 5.44 23.90
CA VAL A 19 -2.39 6.56 24.80
C VAL A 19 -3.62 7.44 24.89
N ASP A 20 -3.81 8.12 26.04
CA ASP A 20 -4.91 9.08 26.21
C ASP A 20 -4.64 10.37 25.43
N ARG A 21 -3.37 10.72 25.23
CA ARG A 21 -2.90 11.82 24.37
C ARG A 21 -1.46 11.60 23.92
N ILE A 22 -1.11 12.21 22.82
CA ILE A 22 0.28 12.27 22.35
C ILE A 22 1.12 13.11 23.33
N PRO A 23 2.29 12.61 23.84
CA PRO A 23 3.14 13.34 24.73
C PRO A 23 3.78 14.56 24.05
N ARG A 24 3.89 15.67 24.78
CA ARG A 24 4.68 16.83 24.36
C ARG A 24 6.16 16.60 24.68
N SER A 25 7.01 17.41 24.09
CA SER A 25 8.45 17.39 24.40
C SER A 25 8.70 17.53 25.91
N GLY A 26 9.47 16.59 26.49
CA GLY A 26 9.78 16.53 27.91
C GLY A 26 8.74 15.81 28.77
N GLU A 27 7.63 15.34 28.22
CA GLU A 27 6.62 14.60 28.98
C GLU A 27 6.82 13.08 28.90
N THR A 28 6.44 12.40 29.96
CA THR A 28 6.28 10.95 30.02
C THR A 28 4.80 10.64 30.20
N VAL A 29 4.23 9.80 29.32
CA VAL A 29 2.86 9.32 29.43
C VAL A 29 2.86 7.79 29.56
N SER A 30 1.86 7.26 30.25
CA SER A 30 1.65 5.81 30.30
C SER A 30 0.73 5.37 29.18
N ALA A 31 1.11 4.29 28.49
CA ALA A 31 0.21 3.62 27.56
C ALA A 31 -0.72 2.66 28.30
N SER A 32 -1.98 2.59 27.89
CA SER A 32 -2.97 1.64 28.41
C SER A 32 -2.91 0.27 27.74
N GLY A 33 -2.14 0.14 26.63
CA GLY A 33 -1.97 -1.13 25.92
C GLY A 33 -0.81 -1.09 24.94
N LEU A 34 -0.21 -2.26 24.69
CA LEU A 34 0.77 -2.50 23.64
C LEU A 34 0.31 -3.68 22.79
N VAL A 35 0.16 -3.46 21.49
CA VAL A 35 -0.10 -4.53 20.51
C VAL A 35 1.10 -4.61 19.57
N ARG A 36 1.56 -5.83 19.30
CA ARG A 36 2.59 -6.13 18.29
C ARG A 36 1.96 -6.89 17.15
N SER A 37 2.09 -6.39 15.94
CA SER A 37 1.50 -7.02 14.76
C SER A 37 2.44 -6.97 13.56
N PRO A 38 2.27 -7.88 12.58
CA PRO A 38 2.84 -7.69 11.27
C PRO A 38 2.32 -6.41 10.63
N GLY A 39 3.19 -5.69 9.93
CA GLY A 39 2.88 -4.46 9.22
C GLY A 39 3.92 -4.14 8.15
N GLY A 40 3.97 -2.88 7.76
CA GLY A 40 4.70 -2.40 6.59
C GLY A 40 3.82 -2.41 5.36
N LYS A 41 3.86 -1.32 4.58
CA LYS A 41 2.97 -1.14 3.42
C LYS A 41 3.13 -2.26 2.40
N GLY A 42 4.37 -2.72 2.17
CA GLY A 42 4.64 -3.86 1.29
C GLY A 42 3.97 -5.14 1.77
N ALA A 43 4.14 -5.50 3.05
CA ALA A 43 3.49 -6.68 3.61
C ALA A 43 1.96 -6.56 3.58
N ASN A 44 1.40 -5.40 3.94
CA ASN A 44 -0.05 -5.16 3.91
C ASN A 44 -0.62 -5.35 2.50
N GLN A 45 0.02 -4.77 1.48
CA GLN A 45 -0.42 -4.89 0.08
C GLN A 45 -0.28 -6.33 -0.43
N ALA A 46 0.79 -7.04 -0.04
CA ALA A 46 0.98 -8.45 -0.40
C ALA A 46 -0.11 -9.34 0.21
N VAL A 47 -0.41 -9.17 1.50
CA VAL A 47 -1.47 -9.93 2.18
C VAL A 47 -2.84 -9.59 1.60
N ALA A 48 -3.13 -8.31 1.35
CA ALA A 48 -4.40 -7.91 0.74
C ALA A 48 -4.59 -8.58 -0.63
N ALA A 49 -3.58 -8.56 -1.50
CA ALA A 49 -3.65 -9.21 -2.81
C ALA A 49 -3.82 -10.74 -2.70
N ALA A 50 -3.11 -11.39 -1.76
CA ALA A 50 -3.23 -12.84 -1.54
C ALA A 50 -4.63 -13.22 -1.03
N ARG A 51 -5.20 -12.44 -0.11
CA ARG A 51 -6.56 -12.65 0.41
C ARG A 51 -7.66 -12.42 -0.62
N LEU A 52 -7.37 -11.63 -1.67
CA LEU A 52 -8.23 -11.48 -2.84
C LEU A 52 -8.06 -12.62 -3.86
N GLY A 53 -7.20 -13.62 -3.57
CA GLY A 53 -7.03 -14.83 -4.37
C GLY A 53 -5.89 -14.76 -5.39
N ARG A 54 -5.01 -13.76 -5.34
CA ARG A 54 -3.86 -13.67 -6.24
C ARG A 54 -2.69 -14.53 -5.76
N ARG A 55 -1.91 -15.04 -6.70
CA ARG A 55 -0.59 -15.63 -6.42
C ARG A 55 0.41 -14.49 -6.29
N VAL A 56 0.91 -14.30 -5.07
CA VAL A 56 1.75 -13.16 -4.71
C VAL A 56 3.16 -13.62 -4.36
N ALA A 57 4.15 -12.86 -4.82
CA ALA A 57 5.52 -12.94 -4.32
C ALA A 57 5.93 -11.60 -3.70
N MET A 58 6.69 -11.67 -2.60
CA MET A 58 7.22 -10.50 -1.91
C MET A 58 8.72 -10.36 -2.17
N VAL A 59 9.15 -9.17 -2.59
CA VAL A 59 10.54 -8.73 -2.64
C VAL A 59 10.72 -7.66 -1.58
N GLY A 60 11.54 -7.94 -0.58
CA GLY A 60 11.72 -7.09 0.60
C GLY A 60 12.91 -7.56 1.43
N ALA A 61 13.01 -7.05 2.67
CA ALA A 61 14.05 -7.48 3.59
C ALA A 61 13.58 -7.45 5.04
N VAL A 62 14.11 -8.37 5.84
CA VAL A 62 13.95 -8.43 7.29
C VAL A 62 15.32 -8.66 7.95
N GLY A 63 15.42 -8.39 9.24
CA GLY A 63 16.60 -8.73 10.04
C GLY A 63 16.66 -10.22 10.38
N ASP A 64 17.83 -10.67 10.87
CA ASP A 64 17.98 -11.99 11.50
C ASP A 64 17.56 -11.93 12.97
N ASP A 65 16.30 -11.58 13.21
CA ASP A 65 15.69 -11.42 14.50
C ASP A 65 14.32 -12.12 14.60
N ASP A 66 13.74 -12.12 15.81
CA ASP A 66 12.43 -12.76 16.04
C ASP A 66 11.31 -12.10 15.25
N ASP A 67 11.38 -10.78 15.05
CA ASP A 67 10.41 -10.02 14.28
C ASP A 67 10.47 -10.37 12.79
N GLY A 68 11.68 -10.51 12.23
CA GLY A 68 11.89 -10.95 10.85
C GLY A 68 11.38 -12.38 10.61
N ARG A 69 11.67 -13.29 11.55
CA ARG A 69 11.15 -14.68 11.49
C ARG A 69 9.61 -14.71 11.55
N ALA A 70 9.02 -13.90 12.44
CA ALA A 70 7.57 -13.83 12.59
C ALA A 70 6.89 -13.23 11.34
N LEU A 71 7.45 -12.18 10.74
CA LEU A 71 6.94 -11.57 9.50
C LEU A 71 6.97 -12.54 8.33
N ARG A 72 8.10 -13.27 8.12
CA ARG A 72 8.17 -14.30 7.09
C ARG A 72 7.13 -15.38 7.31
N ALA A 73 6.97 -15.86 8.54
CA ALA A 73 5.99 -16.89 8.86
C ALA A 73 4.55 -16.41 8.59
N ALA A 74 4.25 -15.15 8.92
CA ALA A 74 2.94 -14.56 8.64
C ALA A 74 2.64 -14.49 7.13
N LEU A 75 3.61 -14.07 6.30
CA LEU A 75 3.44 -14.06 4.85
C LEU A 75 3.27 -15.46 4.26
N VAL A 76 4.06 -16.43 4.72
CA VAL A 76 3.93 -17.85 4.31
C VAL A 76 2.57 -18.41 4.67
N ALA A 77 2.03 -18.06 5.85
CA ALA A 77 0.70 -18.50 6.28
C ALA A 77 -0.43 -17.97 5.37
N GLU A 78 -0.22 -16.81 4.71
CA GLU A 78 -1.15 -16.25 3.70
C GLU A 78 -0.86 -16.79 2.28
N GLY A 79 0.05 -17.74 2.12
CA GLY A 79 0.38 -18.35 0.83
C GLY A 79 1.26 -17.49 -0.08
N ILE A 80 1.93 -16.48 0.49
CA ILE A 80 2.82 -15.57 -0.26
C ILE A 80 4.20 -16.21 -0.42
N ASP A 81 4.74 -16.14 -1.63
CA ASP A 81 6.14 -16.54 -1.89
C ASP A 81 7.09 -15.50 -1.29
N VAL A 82 7.88 -15.94 -0.31
CA VAL A 82 8.88 -15.12 0.40
C VAL A 82 10.31 -15.37 -0.08
N GLY A 83 10.51 -16.08 -1.19
CA GLY A 83 11.84 -16.33 -1.75
C GLY A 83 12.59 -15.05 -2.11
N GLY A 84 11.88 -13.93 -2.35
CA GLY A 84 12.43 -12.60 -2.59
C GLY A 84 12.66 -11.75 -1.32
N VAL A 85 12.37 -12.27 -0.13
CA VAL A 85 12.62 -11.55 1.12
C VAL A 85 14.04 -11.84 1.61
N ALA A 86 14.93 -10.87 1.56
CA ALA A 86 16.33 -11.01 2.01
C ALA A 86 16.43 -10.98 3.55
N THR A 87 17.51 -11.54 4.08
CA THR A 87 17.91 -11.33 5.48
C THR A 87 19.06 -10.33 5.50
N ALA A 88 18.90 -9.22 6.21
CA ALA A 88 19.86 -8.14 6.30
C ALA A 88 20.62 -8.18 7.62
N ASP A 89 21.84 -7.65 7.62
CA ASP A 89 22.62 -7.36 8.84
C ASP A 89 22.16 -6.02 9.46
N ARG A 90 20.87 -5.93 9.72
CA ARG A 90 20.16 -4.81 10.34
C ARG A 90 18.92 -5.36 11.05
N PRO A 91 18.41 -4.70 12.11
CA PRO A 91 17.13 -5.08 12.71
C PRO A 91 16.00 -5.03 11.70
N THR A 92 14.98 -5.82 11.89
CA THR A 92 13.73 -5.72 11.14
C THR A 92 13.13 -4.33 11.29
N GLY A 93 12.57 -3.77 10.20
CA GLY A 93 11.90 -2.48 10.22
C GLY A 93 10.80 -2.41 11.29
N THR A 94 10.66 -1.27 11.93
CA THR A 94 9.71 -1.09 13.02
C THR A 94 8.88 0.18 12.82
N ALA A 95 7.57 0.08 13.01
CA ALA A 95 6.68 1.22 13.09
C ALA A 95 6.12 1.35 14.52
N VAL A 96 6.38 2.49 15.17
CA VAL A 96 5.79 2.84 16.46
C VAL A 96 4.56 3.68 16.19
N VAL A 97 3.39 3.16 16.56
CA VAL A 97 2.10 3.82 16.38
C VAL A 97 1.59 4.28 17.74
N LEU A 98 1.58 5.59 17.97
CA LEU A 98 0.90 6.18 19.11
C LEU A 98 -0.55 6.43 18.71
N TRP A 99 -1.47 5.69 19.34
CA TRP A 99 -2.89 5.75 19.00
C TRP A 99 -3.66 6.53 20.06
N GLU A 100 -4.03 7.77 19.71
CA GLU A 100 -4.92 8.66 20.46
C GLU A 100 -6.25 8.73 19.69
N ARG A 101 -7.27 7.99 20.16
CA ARG A 101 -8.54 7.83 19.44
C ARG A 101 -9.19 9.15 19.04
N PRO A 102 -9.58 9.35 17.78
CA PRO A 102 -9.49 8.39 16.65
C PRO A 102 -8.18 8.49 15.84
N GLU A 103 -7.26 9.35 16.22
CA GLU A 103 -6.05 9.69 15.46
C GLU A 103 -4.86 8.81 15.82
N SER A 104 -3.85 8.79 14.95
CA SER A 104 -2.59 8.12 15.20
C SER A 104 -1.41 8.95 14.72
N THR A 105 -0.30 8.83 15.45
CA THR A 105 1.01 9.36 15.04
C THR A 105 1.94 8.17 14.86
N ILE A 106 2.63 8.11 13.72
CA ILE A 106 3.46 6.98 13.35
C ILE A 106 4.89 7.44 13.16
N VAL A 107 5.83 6.72 13.78
CA VAL A 107 7.27 6.88 13.58
C VAL A 107 7.82 5.57 13.04
N ILE A 108 8.53 5.63 11.91
CA ILE A 108 9.09 4.45 11.25
C ILE A 108 10.61 4.46 11.37
N GLU A 109 11.16 3.34 11.79
CA GLU A 109 12.58 3.01 11.65
C GLU A 109 12.70 1.97 10.55
N ALA A 110 13.42 2.31 9.47
CA ALA A 110 13.47 1.52 8.25
C ALA A 110 14.14 0.15 8.44
N GLY A 111 15.13 0.05 9.30
CA GLY A 111 15.87 -1.18 9.57
C GLY A 111 16.32 -1.88 8.29
N ALA A 112 15.96 -3.14 8.17
CA ALA A 112 16.26 -3.98 7.01
C ALA A 112 15.63 -3.47 5.69
N ASN A 113 14.53 -2.70 5.74
CA ASN A 113 13.95 -2.14 4.52
C ASN A 113 14.91 -1.22 3.77
N ALA A 114 15.90 -0.64 4.46
CA ALA A 114 16.92 0.21 3.85
C ALA A 114 17.86 -0.52 2.87
N VAL A 115 17.88 -1.86 2.85
CA VAL A 115 18.67 -2.63 1.87
C VAL A 115 17.83 -3.10 0.67
N VAL A 116 16.54 -2.76 0.62
CA VAL A 116 15.68 -3.07 -0.54
C VAL A 116 15.97 -2.04 -1.64
N ASP A 117 17.09 -2.20 -2.28
CA ASP A 117 17.63 -1.29 -3.30
C ASP A 117 17.54 -1.89 -4.72
N GLU A 118 18.19 -1.23 -5.67
CA GLU A 118 18.26 -1.66 -7.06
C GLU A 118 18.94 -3.05 -7.20
N ALA A 119 19.96 -3.32 -6.40
CA ALA A 119 20.69 -4.58 -6.47
C ALA A 119 19.82 -5.75 -6.01
N LEU A 120 19.11 -5.59 -4.89
CA LEU A 120 18.19 -6.62 -4.41
C LEU A 120 17.05 -6.88 -5.41
N VAL A 121 16.44 -5.83 -5.97
CA VAL A 121 15.39 -5.99 -7.00
C VAL A 121 15.97 -6.67 -8.25
N GLY A 122 17.20 -6.33 -8.62
CA GLY A 122 17.92 -6.94 -9.75
C GLY A 122 18.11 -8.45 -9.62
N VAL A 123 18.35 -8.96 -8.41
CA VAL A 123 18.41 -10.42 -8.14
C VAL A 123 17.07 -11.10 -8.48
N HIS A 124 15.95 -10.39 -8.30
CA HIS A 124 14.59 -10.88 -8.55
C HIS A 124 13.97 -10.34 -9.84
N ALA A 125 14.79 -9.81 -10.76
CA ALA A 125 14.33 -9.17 -12.00
C ALA A 125 13.43 -10.07 -12.85
N ALA A 126 13.63 -11.38 -12.87
CA ALA A 126 12.78 -12.29 -13.62
C ALA A 126 11.33 -12.29 -13.06
N ALA A 127 11.19 -12.37 -11.73
CA ALA A 127 9.87 -12.36 -11.09
C ALA A 127 9.17 -11.02 -11.31
N VAL A 128 9.89 -9.88 -11.18
CA VAL A 128 9.36 -8.52 -11.43
C VAL A 128 8.91 -8.36 -12.89
N ARG A 129 9.72 -8.83 -13.85
CA ARG A 129 9.41 -8.74 -15.28
C ARG A 129 8.19 -9.57 -15.66
N ASP A 130 8.11 -10.80 -15.15
CA ASP A 130 7.11 -11.78 -15.57
C ASP A 130 5.77 -11.61 -14.83
N ALA A 131 5.72 -10.76 -13.78
CA ALA A 131 4.51 -10.44 -13.04
C ALA A 131 3.51 -9.66 -13.91
N ARG A 132 2.22 -9.99 -13.75
CA ARG A 132 1.13 -9.23 -14.40
C ARG A 132 0.91 -7.86 -13.77
N ALA A 133 1.18 -7.74 -12.46
CA ALA A 133 1.19 -6.47 -11.74
C ALA A 133 2.34 -6.41 -10.73
N VAL A 134 2.92 -5.21 -10.57
CA VAL A 134 3.93 -4.91 -9.55
C VAL A 134 3.47 -3.74 -8.71
N LEU A 135 3.41 -3.94 -7.39
CA LEU A 135 3.02 -2.92 -6.41
C LEU A 135 4.27 -2.40 -5.69
N CYS A 136 4.37 -1.07 -5.56
CA CYS A 136 5.47 -0.41 -4.86
C CYS A 136 4.95 0.70 -3.95
N GLN A 137 5.74 1.03 -2.92
CA GLN A 137 5.52 2.13 -1.99
C GLN A 137 6.83 2.88 -1.74
N CYS A 138 6.82 3.94 -0.92
CA CYS A 138 8.00 4.76 -0.64
C CYS A 138 8.63 4.47 0.74
N GLU A 139 8.45 3.29 1.31
CA GLU A 139 9.12 2.85 2.55
C GLU A 139 10.46 2.12 2.30
N THR A 140 10.88 2.06 1.04
CA THR A 140 12.15 1.48 0.61
C THR A 140 12.95 2.54 -0.19
N PRO A 141 14.28 2.36 -0.36
CA PRO A 141 15.08 3.27 -1.16
C PRO A 141 14.54 3.48 -2.58
N LEU A 142 14.66 4.69 -3.11
CA LEU A 142 14.23 5.02 -4.48
C LEU A 142 14.88 4.16 -5.57
N GLY A 143 16.04 3.55 -5.29
CA GLY A 143 16.69 2.58 -6.17
C GLY A 143 15.81 1.38 -6.50
N ALA A 144 15.02 0.90 -5.53
CA ALA A 144 14.05 -0.17 -5.76
C ALA A 144 12.99 0.23 -6.80
N LEU A 145 12.43 1.45 -6.67
CA LEU A 145 11.44 1.96 -7.62
C LEU A 145 12.01 2.10 -9.03
N ARG A 146 13.26 2.58 -9.16
CA ARG A 146 13.95 2.67 -10.45
C ARG A 146 14.15 1.29 -11.08
N ALA A 147 14.57 0.31 -10.29
CA ALA A 147 14.75 -1.05 -10.78
C ALA A 147 13.43 -1.68 -11.24
N VAL A 148 12.33 -1.49 -10.49
CA VAL A 148 11.00 -1.94 -10.91
C VAL A 148 10.58 -1.25 -12.20
N ALA A 149 10.70 0.07 -12.28
CA ALA A 149 10.35 0.87 -13.45
C ALA A 149 11.09 0.42 -14.72
N ALA A 150 12.36 0.03 -14.56
CA ALA A 150 13.19 -0.46 -15.68
C ALA A 150 12.92 -1.92 -16.08
N THR A 151 12.33 -2.72 -15.18
CA THR A 151 12.25 -4.18 -15.34
C THR A 151 10.84 -4.68 -15.61
N ALA A 152 9.82 -4.11 -14.97
CA ALA A 152 8.45 -4.59 -15.05
C ALA A 152 7.87 -4.41 -16.45
N THR A 153 7.17 -5.44 -16.95
CA THR A 153 6.43 -5.40 -18.22
C THR A 153 4.92 -5.39 -18.03
N GLY A 154 4.46 -5.77 -16.84
CA GLY A 154 3.06 -5.73 -16.45
C GLY A 154 2.62 -4.36 -15.92
N THR A 155 1.43 -4.31 -15.33
CA THR A 155 0.91 -3.08 -14.72
C THR A 155 1.69 -2.72 -13.47
N THR A 156 2.30 -1.53 -13.44
CA THR A 156 3.01 -1.01 -12.27
C THR A 156 2.12 -0.04 -11.51
N VAL A 157 1.99 -0.23 -10.19
CA VAL A 157 1.23 0.64 -9.30
C VAL A 157 2.17 1.20 -8.23
N LEU A 158 2.25 2.51 -8.13
CA LEU A 158 2.98 3.20 -7.08
C LEU A 158 2.00 3.87 -6.11
N ASN A 159 2.04 3.45 -4.87
CA ASN A 159 1.49 4.20 -3.76
C ASN A 159 2.61 5.06 -3.15
N PRO A 160 2.64 6.38 -3.36
CA PRO A 160 3.74 7.23 -2.94
C PRO A 160 3.70 7.55 -1.44
N ALA A 161 3.49 6.53 -0.63
CA ALA A 161 3.38 6.56 0.83
C ALA A 161 4.62 5.91 1.50
N PRO A 162 5.20 6.52 2.57
CA PRO A 162 4.85 7.83 3.10
C PRO A 162 5.13 8.95 2.11
N ALA A 163 4.51 10.12 2.34
CA ALA A 163 4.66 11.28 1.48
C ALA A 163 6.11 11.78 1.46
N VAL A 164 6.82 11.43 0.41
CA VAL A 164 8.19 11.87 0.13
C VAL A 164 8.27 12.38 -1.32
N PRO A 165 9.20 13.29 -1.63
CA PRO A 165 9.44 13.68 -3.01
C PRO A 165 9.90 12.47 -3.83
N VAL A 166 9.16 12.15 -4.89
CA VAL A 166 9.55 11.13 -5.86
C VAL A 166 9.98 11.83 -7.15
N PRO A 167 11.23 11.64 -7.61
CA PRO A 167 11.70 12.25 -8.85
C PRO A 167 10.78 11.91 -10.03
N ARG A 168 10.57 12.91 -10.92
CA ARG A 168 9.64 12.80 -12.04
C ARG A 168 9.93 11.58 -12.90
N GLU A 169 11.20 11.35 -13.23
CA GLU A 169 11.65 10.23 -14.06
C GLU A 169 11.36 8.85 -13.43
N VAL A 170 11.23 8.78 -12.10
CA VAL A 170 10.86 7.55 -11.40
C VAL A 170 9.35 7.37 -11.41
N ARG A 171 8.59 8.39 -10.97
CA ARG A 171 7.13 8.27 -10.87
C ARG A 171 6.46 8.11 -12.22
N ASP A 172 6.93 8.82 -13.25
CA ASP A 172 6.35 8.80 -14.60
C ASP A 172 6.57 7.46 -15.33
N ALA A 173 7.44 6.61 -14.82
CA ALA A 173 7.62 5.25 -15.30
C ALA A 173 6.60 4.23 -14.73
N PHE A 174 5.82 4.62 -13.73
CA PHE A 174 4.73 3.79 -13.21
C PHE A 174 3.44 4.02 -14.01
N ARG A 175 2.72 2.95 -14.31
CA ARG A 175 1.45 3.00 -15.05
C ARG A 175 0.35 3.69 -14.25
N VAL A 176 0.27 3.42 -12.95
CA VAL A 176 -0.76 3.94 -12.07
C VAL A 176 -0.15 4.53 -10.82
N LEU A 177 -0.48 5.77 -10.50
CA LEU A 177 -0.16 6.40 -9.22
C LEU A 177 -1.40 6.40 -8.32
N VAL A 178 -1.22 6.01 -7.05
CA VAL A 178 -2.31 5.97 -6.07
C VAL A 178 -1.93 6.79 -4.83
N PRO A 179 -1.90 8.12 -4.91
CA PRO A 179 -1.68 9.00 -3.76
C PRO A 179 -2.98 9.24 -2.98
N ASN A 180 -2.85 9.58 -1.69
CA ASN A 180 -3.87 10.32 -0.97
C ASN A 180 -3.69 11.84 -1.18
N ARG A 181 -4.53 12.68 -0.52
CA ARG A 181 -4.46 14.15 -0.64
C ARG A 181 -3.10 14.71 -0.22
N PHE A 182 -2.56 14.22 0.89
CA PHE A 182 -1.28 14.67 1.44
C PHE A 182 -0.09 14.24 0.56
N GLU A 183 -0.12 13.01 0.08
CA GLU A 183 0.88 12.46 -0.84
C GLU A 183 0.86 13.21 -2.18
N LEU A 184 -0.34 13.50 -2.72
CA LEU A 184 -0.48 14.29 -3.94
C LEU A 184 0.11 15.70 -3.78
N ALA A 185 -0.20 16.38 -2.68
CA ALA A 185 0.36 17.70 -2.37
C ALA A 185 1.89 17.66 -2.33
N THR A 186 2.46 16.65 -1.68
CA THR A 186 3.91 16.44 -1.62
C THR A 186 4.53 16.19 -3.01
N LEU A 187 3.90 15.38 -3.85
CA LEU A 187 4.38 15.09 -5.20
C LEU A 187 4.43 16.34 -6.10
N VAL A 188 3.53 17.28 -5.91
CA VAL A 188 3.52 18.55 -6.68
C VAL A 188 4.26 19.69 -5.98
N GLY A 189 4.82 19.44 -4.77
CA GLY A 189 5.50 20.48 -3.98
C GLY A 189 4.57 21.55 -3.40
N ALA A 190 3.29 21.22 -3.20
CA ALA A 190 2.33 22.12 -2.59
C ALA A 190 2.54 22.20 -1.06
N THR A 191 2.19 23.36 -0.48
CA THR A 191 2.34 23.62 0.96
C THR A 191 1.11 23.24 1.79
N HIS A 192 0.02 22.82 1.13
CA HIS A 192 -1.23 22.44 1.78
C HIS A 192 -1.91 21.29 1.02
N GLU A 193 -2.74 20.55 1.70
CA GLU A 193 -3.58 19.50 1.11
C GLU A 193 -4.75 20.12 0.34
N PRO A 194 -5.18 19.50 -0.78
CA PRO A 194 -6.36 19.95 -1.50
C PRO A 194 -7.64 19.66 -0.68
N GLY A 195 -8.47 20.70 -0.50
CA GLY A 195 -9.73 20.63 0.26
C GLY A 195 -10.94 20.24 -0.58
N SER A 196 -10.87 20.36 -1.91
CA SER A 196 -11.97 20.05 -2.83
C SER A 196 -11.55 19.15 -3.98
N ALA A 197 -12.52 18.56 -4.67
CA ALA A 197 -12.26 17.73 -5.85
C ALA A 197 -11.64 18.56 -7.00
N GLU A 198 -12.00 19.83 -7.12
CA GLU A 198 -11.43 20.77 -8.10
C GLU A 198 -9.95 21.02 -7.81
N GLU A 199 -9.58 21.22 -6.54
CA GLU A 199 -8.18 21.40 -6.13
C GLU A 199 -7.38 20.11 -6.34
N VAL A 200 -7.93 18.94 -6.01
CA VAL A 200 -7.32 17.64 -6.32
C VAL A 200 -7.05 17.54 -7.81
N LEU A 201 -8.03 17.83 -8.65
CA LEU A 201 -7.87 17.76 -10.10
C LEU A 201 -6.85 18.78 -10.61
N ALA A 202 -6.79 19.99 -10.05
CA ALA A 202 -5.79 20.98 -10.39
C ALA A 202 -4.37 20.48 -10.05
N MET A 203 -4.18 19.85 -8.89
CA MET A 203 -2.89 19.25 -8.49
C MET A 203 -2.51 18.07 -9.38
N VAL A 204 -3.47 17.18 -9.75
CA VAL A 204 -3.21 16.09 -10.69
C VAL A 204 -2.76 16.62 -12.06
N ARG A 205 -3.35 17.72 -12.55
CA ARG A 205 -2.90 18.38 -13.78
C ARG A 205 -1.50 18.95 -13.66
N THR A 206 -1.17 19.56 -12.50
CA THR A 206 0.18 20.06 -12.21
C THR A 206 1.21 18.94 -12.12
N LEU A 207 0.81 17.76 -11.62
CA LEU A 207 1.66 16.58 -11.56
C LEU A 207 2.13 16.15 -12.96
N ASP A 208 1.29 16.36 -14.00
CA ASP A 208 1.59 16.06 -15.40
C ASP A 208 2.12 14.64 -15.59
N HIS A 209 1.43 13.66 -14.98
CA HIS A 209 1.79 12.26 -15.06
C HIS A 209 1.26 11.64 -16.36
N PRO A 210 2.09 10.89 -17.13
CA PRO A 210 1.67 10.31 -18.41
C PRO A 210 0.72 9.12 -18.30
N GLY A 211 0.69 8.47 -17.13
CA GLY A 211 -0.18 7.33 -16.82
C GLY A 211 -1.45 7.72 -16.08
N ASP A 212 -2.05 6.74 -15.45
CA ASP A 212 -3.29 6.88 -14.70
C ASP A 212 -3.03 7.39 -13.27
N VAL A 213 -3.92 8.22 -12.73
CA VAL A 213 -3.85 8.69 -11.34
C VAL A 213 -5.17 8.39 -10.63
N VAL A 214 -5.09 7.75 -9.46
CA VAL A 214 -6.24 7.47 -8.60
C VAL A 214 -5.97 8.10 -7.24
N VAL A 215 -6.59 9.24 -6.93
CA VAL A 215 -6.42 9.93 -5.66
C VAL A 215 -7.42 9.42 -4.65
N THR A 216 -6.95 8.80 -3.56
CA THR A 216 -7.84 8.38 -2.47
C THR A 216 -8.21 9.57 -1.58
N LEU A 217 -9.50 9.68 -1.25
CA LEU A 217 -10.08 10.84 -0.55
C LEU A 217 -10.68 10.46 0.82
N GLY A 218 -10.31 9.29 1.35
CA GLY A 218 -10.85 8.77 2.61
C GLY A 218 -12.35 8.52 2.52
N ALA A 219 -13.12 9.15 3.41
CA ALA A 219 -14.58 9.02 3.45
C ALA A 219 -15.29 9.58 2.19
N ASP A 220 -14.61 10.42 1.41
CA ASP A 220 -15.14 10.95 0.15
C ASP A 220 -14.93 10.00 -1.05
N GLY A 221 -14.24 8.87 -0.84
CA GLY A 221 -13.99 7.87 -1.89
C GLY A 221 -12.69 8.09 -2.65
N ALA A 222 -12.74 8.19 -3.98
CA ALA A 222 -11.57 8.40 -4.82
C ALA A 222 -11.90 9.25 -6.06
N LEU A 223 -10.91 10.01 -6.54
CA LEU A 223 -10.96 10.65 -7.84
C LEU A 223 -10.06 9.86 -8.81
N VAL A 224 -10.66 9.27 -9.82
CA VAL A 224 -9.97 8.51 -10.86
C VAL A 224 -9.73 9.42 -12.05
N VAL A 225 -8.48 9.57 -12.46
CA VAL A 225 -8.06 10.40 -13.59
C VAL A 225 -7.31 9.49 -14.57
N PRO A 226 -8.02 8.83 -15.49
CA PRO A 226 -7.38 7.99 -16.50
C PRO A 226 -6.59 8.85 -17.48
N ALA A 227 -5.48 8.35 -17.97
CA ALA A 227 -4.69 9.03 -18.98
C ALA A 227 -5.52 9.28 -20.25
N GLY A 228 -5.58 10.55 -20.68
CA GLY A 228 -6.31 10.94 -21.89
C GLY A 228 -7.84 10.89 -21.81
N SER A 229 -8.43 10.67 -20.63
CA SER A 229 -9.87 10.59 -20.42
C SER A 229 -10.37 11.58 -19.36
N ALA A 230 -11.70 11.75 -19.30
CA ALA A 230 -12.29 12.61 -18.28
C ALA A 230 -12.16 12.01 -16.88
N PRO A 231 -11.94 12.83 -15.84
CA PRO A 231 -11.90 12.36 -14.45
C PRO A 231 -13.28 11.84 -14.01
N VAL A 232 -13.26 10.81 -13.16
CA VAL A 232 -14.47 10.18 -12.60
C VAL A 232 -14.36 10.10 -11.09
N ALA A 233 -15.36 10.61 -10.39
CA ALA A 233 -15.49 10.42 -8.95
C ALA A 233 -16.06 9.03 -8.64
N VAL A 234 -15.39 8.31 -7.75
CA VAL A 234 -15.84 7.03 -7.21
C VAL A 234 -16.22 7.25 -5.74
N PRO A 235 -17.49 7.15 -5.37
CA PRO A 235 -17.91 7.40 -4.00
C PRO A 235 -17.39 6.31 -3.06
N ALA A 236 -17.09 6.68 -1.81
CA ALA A 236 -16.82 5.71 -0.77
C ALA A 236 -18.08 4.87 -0.47
N ARG A 237 -17.88 3.63 -0.04
CA ARG A 237 -18.96 2.85 0.55
C ARG A 237 -19.14 3.26 2.01
N ALA A 238 -20.34 3.65 2.39
CA ALA A 238 -20.66 3.98 3.77
C ALA A 238 -20.54 2.74 4.67
N VAL A 239 -19.73 2.84 5.71
CA VAL A 239 -19.50 1.81 6.73
C VAL A 239 -19.26 2.47 8.08
N ASP A 240 -19.44 1.72 9.16
CA ASP A 240 -19.03 2.14 10.50
C ASP A 240 -17.52 1.87 10.66
N ALA A 241 -16.71 2.86 10.29
CA ALA A 241 -15.26 2.76 10.36
C ALA A 241 -14.78 2.80 11.82
N VAL A 242 -13.93 1.84 12.20
CA VAL A 242 -13.34 1.74 13.55
C VAL A 242 -11.83 1.96 13.55
N ASP A 243 -11.16 1.67 12.42
CA ASP A 243 -9.71 1.82 12.26
C ASP A 243 -9.38 1.95 10.77
N THR A 244 -8.72 3.04 10.37
CA THR A 244 -8.37 3.28 8.95
C THR A 244 -7.00 2.74 8.55
N THR A 245 -6.31 2.05 9.46
CA THR A 245 -5.01 1.42 9.19
C THR A 245 -5.12 0.44 8.02
N ALA A 246 -4.15 0.47 7.13
CA ALA A 246 -4.05 -0.36 5.91
C ALA A 246 -5.20 -0.21 4.88
N ALA A 247 -6.12 0.76 5.04
CA ALA A 247 -7.17 1.01 4.03
C ALA A 247 -6.57 1.41 2.67
N GLY A 248 -5.54 2.26 2.65
CA GLY A 248 -4.81 2.62 1.43
C GLY A 248 -4.07 1.44 0.81
N ASP A 249 -3.48 0.56 1.64
CA ASP A 249 -2.77 -0.63 1.18
C ASP A 249 -3.75 -1.62 0.53
N SER A 250 -4.89 -1.87 1.18
CA SER A 250 -5.92 -2.74 0.64
C SER A 250 -6.56 -2.15 -0.64
N PHE A 251 -6.68 -0.82 -0.72
CA PHE A 251 -7.12 -0.14 -1.95
C PHE A 251 -6.16 -0.41 -3.11
N CYS A 252 -4.85 -0.23 -2.90
CA CYS A 252 -3.84 -0.46 -3.95
C CYS A 252 -3.83 -1.91 -4.43
N ALA A 253 -3.89 -2.87 -3.51
CA ALA A 253 -3.95 -4.28 -3.83
C ALA A 253 -5.23 -4.64 -4.62
N ALA A 254 -6.38 -4.13 -4.18
CA ALA A 254 -7.66 -4.37 -4.85
C ALA A 254 -7.77 -3.67 -6.21
N LEU A 255 -7.16 -2.49 -6.38
CA LEU A 255 -7.06 -1.82 -7.67
C LEU A 255 -6.31 -2.70 -8.68
N ALA A 256 -5.14 -3.21 -8.27
CA ALA A 256 -4.38 -4.15 -9.10
C ALA A 256 -5.17 -5.44 -9.38
N ASP A 257 -5.88 -5.99 -8.38
CA ASP A 257 -6.74 -7.15 -8.54
C ASP A 257 -7.84 -6.91 -9.59
N GLY A 258 -8.54 -5.77 -9.53
CA GLY A 258 -9.57 -5.40 -10.51
C GLY A 258 -9.02 -5.28 -11.93
N LEU A 259 -7.87 -4.61 -12.10
CA LEU A 259 -7.19 -4.49 -13.39
C LEU A 259 -6.78 -5.86 -13.95
N LEU A 260 -6.31 -6.76 -13.09
CA LEU A 260 -5.95 -8.13 -13.50
C LEU A 260 -7.14 -9.01 -13.87
N HIS A 261 -8.35 -8.69 -13.38
CA HIS A 261 -9.61 -9.31 -13.82
C HIS A 261 -10.14 -8.75 -15.15
N GLY A 262 -9.49 -7.74 -15.74
CA GLY A 262 -9.88 -7.11 -16.99
C GLY A 262 -10.88 -5.96 -16.85
N GLY A 263 -11.14 -5.50 -15.64
CA GLY A 263 -11.89 -4.28 -15.38
C GLY A 263 -11.15 -3.04 -15.89
N ASP A 264 -11.90 -2.02 -16.30
CA ASP A 264 -11.31 -0.70 -16.54
C ASP A 264 -10.85 -0.04 -15.22
N LEU A 265 -10.15 1.08 -15.33
CA LEU A 265 -9.60 1.77 -14.14
C LEU A 265 -10.70 2.20 -13.16
N VAL A 266 -11.86 2.65 -13.66
CA VAL A 266 -12.97 3.14 -12.83
C VAL A 266 -13.68 1.98 -12.13
N GLU A 267 -13.91 0.86 -12.83
CA GLU A 267 -14.46 -0.37 -12.25
C GLU A 267 -13.53 -0.94 -11.18
N SER A 268 -12.23 -0.96 -11.47
CA SER A 268 -11.19 -1.41 -10.54
C SER A 268 -11.10 -0.51 -9.31
N ALA A 269 -11.26 0.81 -9.47
CA ALA A 269 -11.29 1.75 -8.34
C ALA A 269 -12.57 1.61 -7.50
N ARG A 270 -13.72 1.29 -8.10
CA ARG A 270 -14.96 0.97 -7.34
C ARG A 270 -14.79 -0.30 -6.51
N TRP A 271 -14.17 -1.32 -7.08
CA TRP A 271 -13.81 -2.53 -6.35
C TRP A 271 -12.85 -2.23 -5.21
N ALA A 272 -11.79 -1.45 -5.47
CA ALA A 272 -10.82 -1.04 -4.47
C ALA A 272 -11.46 -0.24 -3.32
N ALA A 273 -12.38 0.66 -3.60
CA ALA A 273 -13.13 1.41 -2.59
C ALA A 273 -13.97 0.50 -1.69
N ARG A 274 -14.56 -0.57 -2.23
CA ARG A 274 -15.30 -1.57 -1.43
C ARG A 274 -14.39 -2.35 -0.50
N VAL A 275 -13.23 -2.80 -1.00
CA VAL A 275 -12.25 -3.54 -0.20
C VAL A 275 -11.71 -2.65 0.91
N ALA A 276 -11.31 -1.42 0.59
CA ALA A 276 -10.82 -0.45 1.56
C ALA A 276 -11.87 -0.12 2.64
N ALA A 277 -13.13 0.08 2.26
CA ALA A 277 -14.20 0.29 3.22
C ALA A 277 -14.38 -0.91 4.16
N SER A 278 -14.31 -2.15 3.65
CA SER A 278 -14.37 -3.35 4.51
C SER A 278 -13.17 -3.42 5.47
N THR A 279 -11.99 -3.02 5.03
CA THR A 279 -10.79 -2.96 5.88
C THR A 279 -11.02 -2.06 7.08
N THR A 280 -11.65 -0.90 6.91
CA THR A 280 -11.86 0.08 8.00
C THR A 280 -12.85 -0.39 9.07
N THR A 281 -13.60 -1.46 8.86
CA THR A 281 -14.58 -2.00 9.84
C THR A 281 -13.95 -2.88 10.92
N ARG A 282 -12.63 -3.14 10.85
CA ARG A 282 -11.89 -4.00 11.78
C ARG A 282 -10.64 -3.27 12.27
N HIS A 283 -10.15 -3.64 13.45
CA HIS A 283 -8.91 -3.08 13.99
C HIS A 283 -7.66 -3.77 13.45
N GLY A 284 -6.58 -3.01 13.32
CA GLY A 284 -5.25 -3.48 12.96
C GLY A 284 -4.93 -3.32 11.48
N ALA A 285 -3.68 -3.61 11.10
CA ALA A 285 -3.21 -3.56 9.72
C ALA A 285 -3.57 -4.88 8.99
N VAL A 286 -2.74 -5.90 9.10
CA VAL A 286 -2.96 -7.20 8.45
C VAL A 286 -4.27 -7.87 8.92
N ASP A 287 -4.63 -7.71 10.20
CA ASP A 287 -5.82 -8.35 10.76
C ASP A 287 -7.13 -7.79 10.19
N SER A 288 -7.14 -6.53 9.76
CA SER A 288 -8.32 -5.87 9.19
C SER A 288 -8.58 -6.23 7.72
N LEU A 289 -7.56 -6.72 7.00
CA LEU A 289 -7.65 -6.98 5.56
C LEU A 289 -8.67 -8.09 5.26
N PRO A 290 -9.69 -7.82 4.42
CA PRO A 290 -10.72 -8.79 4.13
C PRO A 290 -10.25 -9.89 3.18
N ARG A 291 -10.89 -11.05 3.24
CA ARG A 291 -10.80 -12.09 2.22
C ARG A 291 -11.85 -11.86 1.13
N ALA A 292 -11.63 -12.38 -0.06
CA ALA A 292 -12.60 -12.27 -1.15
C ALA A 292 -14.00 -12.78 -0.74
N THR A 293 -14.08 -13.79 0.12
CA THR A 293 -15.33 -14.34 0.66
C THR A 293 -16.07 -13.36 1.57
N ASP A 294 -15.37 -12.45 2.24
CA ASP A 294 -15.98 -11.45 3.15
C ASP A 294 -16.64 -10.30 2.36
N LEU A 295 -16.28 -10.15 1.10
CA LEU A 295 -16.68 -9.03 0.23
C LEU A 295 -17.84 -9.37 -0.71
N ALA A 296 -18.26 -10.63 -0.78
CA ALA A 296 -19.38 -11.03 -1.60
C ALA A 296 -20.68 -10.41 -1.06
N PRO A 297 -21.40 -9.56 -1.84
CA PRO A 297 -22.77 -9.24 -1.47
C PRO A 297 -23.59 -10.53 -1.53
N GLU A 298 -24.52 -10.72 -0.61
CA GLU A 298 -25.57 -11.67 -0.78
C GLU A 298 -26.19 -11.45 -2.18
N GLY A 299 -25.87 -12.31 -3.13
CA GLY A 299 -26.49 -12.33 -4.47
C GLY A 299 -25.70 -11.78 -5.66
N THR A 300 -24.45 -11.30 -5.53
CA THR A 300 -23.66 -10.89 -6.72
C THR A 300 -22.31 -11.60 -6.77
N ARG A 301 -22.26 -12.70 -7.51
CA ARG A 301 -20.99 -13.34 -7.90
C ARG A 301 -20.32 -12.44 -8.93
N ILE A 302 -19.10 -11.92 -8.65
CA ILE A 302 -18.19 -11.54 -9.70
C ILE A 302 -17.77 -12.84 -10.36
N PRO A 303 -17.95 -13.02 -11.69
CA PRO A 303 -17.57 -14.25 -12.33
C PRO A 303 -16.06 -14.45 -12.19
N LEU A 304 -15.65 -15.47 -11.49
CA LEU A 304 -14.30 -16.00 -11.59
C LEU A 304 -14.23 -16.68 -12.97
N HIS A 305 -13.71 -15.98 -13.97
CA HIS A 305 -13.42 -16.61 -15.23
C HIS A 305 -12.26 -17.60 -15.03
N SER A 306 -12.57 -18.88 -15.22
CA SER A 306 -11.69 -20.04 -15.29
C SER A 306 -10.55 -19.89 -16.31
#